data_389ca62d865a94f6dd99052bedc6f0a2
#
_entry.id   389ca62d865a94f6dd99052bedc6f0a2
#
_cell.length_a   1.000
_cell.length_b   1.000
_cell.length_c   1.000
_cell.angle_alpha   90.00
_cell.angle_beta   90.00
_cell.angle_gamma   90.00
#
_symmetry.space_group_name_H-M   'P 1'
#
loop_
_entity.id
_entity.type
_entity.pdbx_description
1 polymer ?
#
loop_
_entity_poly.entity_id
_entity_poly.type
_entity_poly.pdbx_seq_one_letter_code
_entity_poly.pdbx_strand_id
1 'polypeptide(L)'
;YFNITHPYGEWKDTGLKLTGDAVKTLTMLFLSMWNSIKKTDEPQDDYVKYIKASDYGYKAVNNNQYVVPYADSPLNNNRVAENVYLNIIKSAKHYLYITTPYLLITEEMSRELAMAAMRGVDVRIVTPGIPDKKLTYSLTRSYYADLVRYGVRIYEYTPGFIHAKQWVSDGEVSVVGTINMDFRSLYLHFENAAYVYGKETAADILNDFYNIFRRSEEVTDKSVSY
;
A
#
# COMPACT_ATOMS: atom_id res chain seq x y z
N TYR A 1 -10.86 14.72 -7.33
CA TYR A 1 -9.95 13.62 -7.67
C TYR A 1 -9.10 14.08 -8.85
N PHE A 2 -7.93 13.57 -9.06
CA PHE A 2 -6.97 14.09 -10.06
C PHE A 2 -6.64 15.60 -9.94
N ASN A 3 -6.80 16.16 -8.76
CA ASN A 3 -6.50 17.56 -8.48
C ASN A 3 -7.27 18.60 -9.37
N ILE A 4 -8.48 18.24 -9.80
CA ILE A 4 -9.40 19.17 -10.47
C ILE A 4 -10.12 20.03 -9.42
N THR A 5 -10.51 19.43 -8.29
CA THR A 5 -11.00 20.12 -7.09
C THR A 5 -10.11 19.70 -5.91
N HIS A 6 -9.94 20.59 -4.94
CA HIS A 6 -9.00 20.40 -3.84
C HIS A 6 -9.68 20.46 -2.46
N PRO A 7 -10.72 19.64 -2.18
CA PRO A 7 -11.45 19.73 -0.91
C PRO A 7 -10.59 19.40 0.32
N TYR A 8 -9.49 18.66 0.11
CA TYR A 8 -8.55 18.23 1.15
C TYR A 8 -7.10 18.58 0.78
N GLY A 9 -6.89 19.71 0.09
CA GLY A 9 -5.61 20.10 -0.45
C GLY A 9 -5.18 19.27 -1.65
N GLU A 10 -3.88 19.18 -1.87
CA GLU A 10 -3.34 18.37 -2.97
C GLU A 10 -3.55 16.89 -2.69
N TRP A 11 -4.13 16.18 -3.66
CA TRP A 11 -4.32 14.75 -3.61
C TRP A 11 -3.11 14.04 -4.23
N LYS A 12 -2.37 13.28 -3.42
CA LYS A 12 -1.21 12.51 -3.87
C LYS A 12 -1.58 11.04 -3.97
N ASP A 13 -1.44 10.49 -5.15
CA ASP A 13 -1.63 9.07 -5.41
C ASP A 13 -0.44 8.46 -6.14
N THR A 14 -0.38 7.13 -6.23
CA THR A 14 0.66 6.37 -6.92
C THR A 14 0.02 5.19 -7.65
N GLY A 15 0.50 4.90 -8.86
CA GLY A 15 0.07 3.76 -9.64
C GLY A 15 1.25 3.08 -10.33
N LEU A 16 1.11 1.79 -10.62
CA LEU A 16 2.01 1.02 -11.45
C LEU A 16 1.35 0.68 -12.78
N LYS A 17 2.11 0.82 -13.86
CA LYS A 17 1.77 0.23 -15.15
C LYS A 17 2.50 -1.10 -15.28
N LEU A 18 1.75 -2.19 -15.34
CA LEU A 18 2.30 -3.53 -15.52
C LEU A 18 2.07 -4.02 -16.94
N THR A 19 3.05 -4.75 -17.48
CA THR A 19 2.97 -5.45 -18.76
C THR A 19 3.51 -6.87 -18.57
N GLY A 20 3.05 -7.81 -19.38
CA GLY A 20 3.54 -9.18 -19.34
C GLY A 20 2.72 -10.14 -18.50
N ASP A 21 3.35 -11.19 -18.00
CA ASP A 21 2.65 -12.30 -17.35
C ASP A 21 1.87 -11.90 -16.09
N ALA A 22 2.32 -10.87 -15.38
CA ALA A 22 1.61 -10.31 -14.23
C ALA A 22 0.20 -9.81 -14.59
N VAL A 23 -0.03 -9.37 -15.84
CA VAL A 23 -1.34 -8.94 -16.33
C VAL A 23 -2.33 -10.11 -16.34
N LYS A 24 -1.88 -11.33 -16.62
CA LYS A 24 -2.73 -12.53 -16.57
C LYS A 24 -3.29 -12.76 -15.17
N THR A 25 -2.43 -12.64 -14.16
CA THR A 25 -2.84 -12.75 -12.74
C THR A 25 -3.83 -11.64 -12.37
N LEU A 26 -3.55 -10.38 -12.73
CA LEU A 26 -4.48 -9.27 -12.49
C LEU A 26 -5.83 -9.47 -13.19
N THR A 27 -5.82 -10.00 -14.41
CA THR A 27 -7.04 -10.35 -15.15
C THR A 27 -7.85 -11.40 -14.40
N MET A 28 -7.19 -12.44 -13.88
CA MET A 28 -7.87 -13.48 -13.08
C MET A 28 -8.45 -12.89 -11.78
N LEU A 29 -7.70 -12.06 -11.08
CA LEU A 29 -8.16 -11.39 -9.87
C LEU A 29 -9.36 -10.49 -10.15
N PHE A 30 -9.31 -9.69 -11.22
CA PHE A 30 -10.42 -8.85 -11.64
C PHE A 30 -11.68 -9.67 -11.96
N LEU A 31 -11.54 -10.70 -12.79
CA LEU A 31 -12.67 -11.55 -13.18
C LEU A 31 -13.24 -12.33 -11.99
N SER A 32 -12.42 -12.72 -11.04
CA SER A 32 -12.88 -13.34 -9.80
C SER A 32 -13.79 -12.40 -9.00
N MET A 33 -13.37 -11.14 -8.81
CA MET A 33 -14.20 -10.11 -8.16
C MET A 33 -15.46 -9.80 -8.98
N TRP A 34 -15.32 -9.63 -10.30
CA TRP A 34 -16.41 -9.35 -11.21
C TRP A 34 -17.47 -10.44 -11.17
N ASN A 35 -17.06 -11.71 -11.27
CA ASN A 35 -17.97 -12.85 -11.23
C ASN A 35 -18.66 -13.01 -9.86
N SER A 36 -18.01 -12.61 -8.76
CA SER A 36 -18.59 -12.71 -7.41
C SER A 36 -19.77 -11.76 -7.16
N ILE A 37 -19.87 -10.67 -7.94
CA ILE A 37 -20.96 -9.68 -7.82
C ILE A 37 -22.07 -9.89 -8.87
N LYS A 38 -21.90 -10.83 -9.80
CA LYS A 38 -22.95 -11.19 -10.77
C LYS A 38 -24.13 -11.87 -10.07
N LYS A 39 -25.31 -11.72 -10.66
CA LYS A 39 -26.49 -12.45 -10.21
C LYS A 39 -26.33 -13.94 -10.50
N THR A 40 -27.02 -14.76 -9.72
CA THR A 40 -26.90 -16.24 -9.77
C THR A 40 -27.33 -16.83 -11.12
N ASP A 41 -28.17 -16.13 -11.86
CA ASP A 41 -28.69 -16.52 -13.19
C ASP A 41 -27.84 -15.97 -14.35
N GLU A 42 -26.85 -15.13 -14.10
CA GLU A 42 -25.95 -14.62 -15.11
C GLU A 42 -24.77 -15.59 -15.34
N PRO A 43 -24.40 -15.86 -16.61
CA PRO A 43 -23.26 -16.71 -16.90
C PRO A 43 -21.97 -16.08 -16.39
N GLN A 44 -21.10 -16.90 -15.82
CA GLN A 44 -19.77 -16.46 -15.44
C GLN A 44 -18.88 -16.24 -16.65
N ASP A 45 -17.97 -15.26 -16.55
CA ASP A 45 -17.02 -14.99 -17.62
C ASP A 45 -15.98 -16.10 -17.74
N ASP A 46 -15.65 -16.45 -18.96
CA ASP A 46 -14.60 -17.42 -19.26
C ASP A 46 -13.22 -16.79 -19.05
N TYR A 47 -12.55 -17.20 -18.01
CA TYR A 47 -11.19 -16.76 -17.68
C TYR A 47 -10.19 -17.04 -18.81
N VAL A 48 -10.31 -18.21 -19.47
CA VAL A 48 -9.37 -18.65 -20.51
C VAL A 48 -9.40 -17.71 -21.70
N LYS A 49 -10.59 -17.24 -22.09
CA LYS A 49 -10.77 -16.27 -23.18
C LYS A 49 -9.98 -14.98 -22.93
N TYR A 50 -10.08 -14.44 -21.72
CA TYR A 50 -9.45 -13.16 -21.38
C TYR A 50 -7.95 -13.30 -21.12
N ILE A 51 -7.50 -14.42 -20.56
CA ILE A 51 -6.08 -14.70 -20.37
C ILE A 51 -5.39 -14.90 -21.73
N LYS A 52 -5.98 -15.60 -22.67
CA LYS A 52 -5.45 -15.74 -24.03
C LYS A 52 -5.45 -14.41 -24.77
N ALA A 53 -6.49 -13.59 -24.61
CA ALA A 53 -6.55 -12.27 -25.21
C ALA A 53 -5.51 -11.30 -24.64
N SER A 54 -5.00 -11.52 -23.43
CA SER A 54 -3.93 -10.72 -22.83
C SER A 54 -2.53 -11.01 -23.39
N ASP A 55 -2.42 -11.98 -24.30
CA ASP A 55 -1.17 -12.30 -25.00
C ASP A 55 -0.98 -11.40 -26.22
N TYR A 56 -0.89 -10.09 -25.96
CA TYR A 56 -0.85 -9.02 -26.97
C TYR A 56 0.48 -8.93 -27.76
N GLY A 57 1.19 -10.02 -27.99
CA GLY A 57 2.45 -10.03 -28.73
C GLY A 57 3.55 -9.19 -28.07
N TYR A 58 3.40 -8.94 -26.80
CA TYR A 58 4.31 -8.17 -26.03
C TYR A 58 5.61 -8.97 -25.82
N LYS A 59 6.73 -8.29 -26.03
CA LYS A 59 8.06 -8.89 -25.78
C LYS A 59 8.37 -8.74 -24.28
N ALA A 60 8.64 -9.86 -23.62
CA ALA A 60 9.12 -9.84 -22.25
C ALA A 60 10.39 -9.00 -22.16
N VAL A 61 10.40 -8.00 -21.30
CA VAL A 61 11.59 -7.25 -20.94
C VAL A 61 12.24 -7.98 -19.78
N ASN A 62 13.40 -8.59 -20.04
CA ASN A 62 14.18 -9.21 -18.96
C ASN A 62 14.91 -8.12 -18.19
N ASN A 63 14.28 -7.57 -17.18
CA ASN A 63 14.82 -6.51 -16.32
C ASN A 63 15.16 -7.03 -14.90
N ASN A 64 15.24 -8.35 -14.71
CA ASN A 64 15.48 -8.98 -13.41
C ASN A 64 14.52 -8.55 -12.29
N GLN A 65 13.27 -8.21 -12.65
CA GLN A 65 12.23 -7.90 -11.69
C GLN A 65 11.16 -9.01 -11.66
N TYR A 66 10.70 -9.32 -10.48
CA TYR A 66 9.60 -10.26 -10.25
C TYR A 66 8.38 -9.49 -9.75
N VAL A 67 7.25 -9.68 -10.40
CA VAL A 67 5.99 -9.02 -10.05
C VAL A 67 4.97 -10.06 -9.65
N VAL A 68 4.45 -9.97 -8.44
CA VAL A 68 3.44 -10.86 -7.88
C VAL A 68 2.20 -10.03 -7.54
N PRO A 69 1.22 -9.93 -8.44
CA PRO A 69 -0.08 -9.36 -8.10
C PRO A 69 -0.80 -10.26 -7.09
N TYR A 70 -1.45 -9.63 -6.10
CA TYR A 70 -2.27 -10.33 -5.12
C TYR A 70 -3.52 -9.51 -4.78
N ALA A 71 -4.49 -10.16 -4.19
CA ALA A 71 -5.74 -9.53 -3.78
C ALA A 71 -6.25 -10.12 -2.48
N ASP A 72 -6.97 -9.31 -1.73
CA ASP A 72 -7.82 -9.74 -0.64
C ASP A 72 -9.30 -9.65 -1.03
N SER A 73 -10.11 -10.46 -0.38
CA SER A 73 -11.53 -10.55 -0.60
C SER A 73 -12.24 -10.79 0.74
N PRO A 74 -13.35 -10.10 0.99
CA PRO A 74 -14.16 -10.35 2.18
C PRO A 74 -14.85 -11.72 2.16
N LEU A 75 -14.74 -12.45 1.04
CA LEU A 75 -15.39 -13.76 0.86
C LEU A 75 -14.49 -14.93 1.30
N ASN A 76 -13.25 -14.66 1.70
CA ASN A 76 -12.33 -15.66 2.20
C ASN A 76 -11.57 -15.16 3.44
N ASN A 77 -10.90 -16.07 4.14
CA ASN A 77 -10.16 -15.75 5.38
C ASN A 77 -8.64 -15.75 5.18
N ASN A 78 -8.14 -15.60 3.96
CA ASN A 78 -6.72 -15.82 3.67
C ASN A 78 -5.79 -14.70 4.13
N ARG A 79 -6.27 -13.49 4.45
CA ARG A 79 -5.50 -12.34 4.97
C ARG A 79 -4.18 -12.10 4.23
N VAL A 80 -4.23 -12.16 2.90
CA VAL A 80 -3.01 -12.15 2.07
C VAL A 80 -2.25 -10.84 2.25
N ALA A 81 -2.94 -9.71 2.23
CA ALA A 81 -2.32 -8.40 2.36
C ALA A 81 -1.65 -8.20 3.71
N GLU A 82 -2.33 -8.57 4.81
CA GLU A 82 -1.74 -8.48 6.14
C GLU A 82 -0.46 -9.31 6.24
N ASN A 83 -0.50 -10.55 5.73
CA ASN A 83 0.65 -11.44 5.73
C ASN A 83 1.80 -10.89 4.88
N VAL A 84 1.51 -10.31 3.71
CA VAL A 84 2.52 -9.66 2.86
C VAL A 84 3.17 -8.50 3.61
N TYR A 85 2.37 -7.63 4.23
CA TYR A 85 2.86 -6.48 4.99
C TYR A 85 3.71 -6.91 6.19
N LEU A 86 3.25 -7.87 6.98
CA LEU A 86 4.01 -8.42 8.10
C LEU A 86 5.33 -9.04 7.65
N ASN A 87 5.35 -9.76 6.53
CA ASN A 87 6.58 -10.33 5.98
C ASN A 87 7.58 -9.24 5.56
N ILE A 88 7.13 -8.16 4.93
CA ILE A 88 7.99 -7.04 4.57
C ILE A 88 8.57 -6.38 5.83
N ILE A 89 7.74 -6.09 6.84
CA ILE A 89 8.18 -5.48 8.10
C ILE A 89 9.23 -6.35 8.81
N LYS A 90 8.97 -7.67 8.88
CA LYS A 90 9.88 -8.64 9.54
C LYS A 90 11.19 -8.82 8.77
N SER A 91 11.17 -8.70 7.44
CA SER A 91 12.34 -8.90 6.58
C SER A 91 13.20 -7.66 6.40
N ALA A 92 12.69 -6.46 6.68
CA ALA A 92 13.40 -5.21 6.54
C ALA A 92 14.66 -5.15 7.42
N LYS A 93 15.80 -4.70 6.84
CA LYS A 93 17.12 -4.67 7.48
C LYS A 93 17.67 -3.25 7.63
N HIS A 94 17.43 -2.38 6.66
CA HIS A 94 18.00 -1.04 6.61
C HIS A 94 16.94 0.04 6.69
N TYR A 95 15.91 -0.04 5.84
CA TYR A 95 14.80 0.92 5.86
C TYR A 95 13.50 0.31 5.34
N LEU A 96 12.41 0.89 5.81
CA LEU A 96 11.05 0.58 5.41
C LEU A 96 10.24 1.87 5.36
N TYR A 97 9.80 2.29 4.17
CA TYR A 97 8.97 3.48 4.00
C TYR A 97 7.59 3.11 3.49
N ILE A 98 6.58 3.74 4.07
CA ILE A 98 5.18 3.40 3.86
C ILE A 98 4.37 4.67 3.67
N THR A 99 3.44 4.71 2.70
CA THR A 99 2.36 5.69 2.66
C THR A 99 1.02 4.99 2.86
N THR A 100 0.15 5.61 3.64
CA THR A 100 -1.23 5.15 3.83
C THR A 100 -2.15 6.32 4.20
N PRO A 101 -3.37 6.41 3.65
CA PRO A 101 -4.31 7.44 4.06
C PRO A 101 -4.87 7.23 5.47
N TYR A 102 -4.85 5.99 5.95
CA TYR A 102 -5.36 5.63 7.27
C TYR A 102 -4.41 4.64 7.95
N LEU A 103 -4.13 4.87 9.24
CA LEU A 103 -3.26 4.03 10.06
C LEU A 103 -4.09 3.48 11.25
N LEU A 104 -4.85 2.42 10.98
CA LEU A 104 -5.71 1.74 11.94
C LEU A 104 -5.37 0.24 11.93
N ILE A 105 -4.23 -0.08 12.50
CA ILE A 105 -3.56 -1.37 12.38
C ILE A 105 -3.83 -2.29 13.57
N THR A 106 -3.58 -3.58 13.39
CA THR A 106 -3.64 -4.57 14.47
C THR A 106 -2.51 -4.35 15.46
N GLU A 107 -2.68 -4.85 16.67
CA GLU A 107 -1.64 -4.86 17.70
C GLU A 107 -0.38 -5.60 17.21
N GLU A 108 -0.56 -6.71 16.47
CA GLU A 108 0.54 -7.45 15.87
C GLU A 108 1.34 -6.57 14.90
N MET A 109 0.68 -5.90 13.97
CA MET A 109 1.34 -5.02 13.00
C MET A 109 2.03 -3.84 13.68
N SER A 110 1.40 -3.23 14.68
CA SER A 110 2.00 -2.15 15.47
C SER A 110 3.27 -2.61 16.17
N ARG A 111 3.21 -3.79 16.81
CA ARG A 111 4.37 -4.38 17.50
C ARG A 111 5.50 -4.73 16.52
N GLU A 112 5.20 -5.29 15.35
CA GLU A 112 6.23 -5.63 14.37
C GLU A 112 6.91 -4.38 13.78
N LEU A 113 6.17 -3.28 13.54
CA LEU A 113 6.75 -1.99 13.14
C LEU A 113 7.69 -1.43 14.24
N ALA A 114 7.25 -1.46 15.49
CA ALA A 114 8.07 -1.07 16.64
C ALA A 114 9.33 -1.93 16.74
N MET A 115 9.19 -3.25 16.62
CA MET A 115 10.32 -4.18 16.66
C MET A 115 11.30 -3.96 15.50
N ALA A 116 10.81 -3.61 14.29
CA ALA A 116 11.68 -3.26 13.18
C ALA A 116 12.50 -2.00 13.49
N ALA A 117 11.87 -0.94 14.00
CA ALA A 117 12.57 0.28 14.41
C ALA A 117 13.58 0.01 15.54
N MET A 118 13.22 -0.78 16.55
CA MET A 118 14.11 -1.17 17.65
C MET A 118 15.31 -2.02 17.17
N ARG A 119 15.18 -2.76 16.08
CA ARG A 119 16.31 -3.46 15.42
C ARG A 119 17.24 -2.51 14.65
N GLY A 120 16.92 -1.22 14.57
CA GLY A 120 17.70 -0.21 13.85
C GLY A 120 17.26 0.01 12.39
N VAL A 121 16.12 -0.53 11.97
CA VAL A 121 15.53 -0.23 10.67
C VAL A 121 14.98 1.20 10.68
N ASP A 122 15.30 2.02 9.68
CA ASP A 122 14.68 3.33 9.49
C ASP A 122 13.24 3.14 8.98
N VAL A 123 12.28 3.05 9.91
CA VAL A 123 10.86 2.88 9.59
C VAL A 123 10.19 4.24 9.50
N ARG A 124 9.64 4.59 8.33
CA ARG A 124 8.92 5.85 8.11
C ARG A 124 7.53 5.60 7.55
N ILE A 125 6.53 6.24 8.14
CA ILE A 125 5.14 6.17 7.71
C ILE A 125 4.66 7.57 7.37
N VAL A 126 4.05 7.76 6.21
CA VAL A 126 3.45 9.03 5.80
C VAL A 126 1.94 8.89 5.75
N THR A 127 1.26 9.82 6.41
CA THR A 127 -0.19 9.93 6.47
C THR A 127 -0.64 11.31 5.96
N PRO A 128 -1.94 11.55 5.72
CA PRO A 128 -2.42 12.85 5.28
C PRO A 128 -2.21 13.95 6.33
N GLY A 129 -1.78 15.13 5.89
CA GLY A 129 -1.77 16.35 6.71
C GLY A 129 -3.15 17.02 6.75
N ILE A 130 -3.96 16.88 5.69
CA ILE A 130 -5.33 17.38 5.63
C ILE A 130 -6.28 16.19 5.50
N PRO A 131 -7.09 15.86 6.51
CA PRO A 131 -7.94 14.67 6.51
C PRO A 131 -9.21 14.85 5.68
N ASP A 132 -9.68 13.75 5.06
CA ASP A 132 -11.01 13.65 4.46
C ASP A 132 -12.10 13.36 5.51
N LYS A 133 -11.73 12.65 6.58
CA LYS A 133 -12.63 12.22 7.68
C LYS A 133 -11.99 12.51 9.04
N LYS A 134 -12.51 13.52 9.74
CA LYS A 134 -11.95 13.99 11.01
C LYS A 134 -11.86 12.89 12.09
N LEU A 135 -12.88 12.05 12.21
CA LEU A 135 -12.89 10.95 13.19
C LEU A 135 -11.82 9.91 12.88
N THR A 136 -11.72 9.48 11.62
CA THR A 136 -10.69 8.51 11.18
C THR A 136 -9.29 9.08 11.36
N TYR A 137 -9.10 10.37 11.13
CA TYR A 137 -7.84 11.05 11.36
C TYR A 137 -7.45 11.08 12.84
N SER A 138 -8.39 11.39 13.73
CA SER A 138 -8.13 11.33 15.18
C SER A 138 -7.76 9.92 15.63
N LEU A 139 -8.43 8.90 15.11
CA LEU A 139 -8.08 7.51 15.37
C LEU A 139 -6.69 7.15 14.80
N THR A 140 -6.35 7.58 13.58
CA THR A 140 -5.02 7.40 13.01
C THR A 140 -3.96 8.01 13.93
N ARG A 141 -4.16 9.23 14.41
CA ARG A 141 -3.20 9.92 15.29
C ARG A 141 -3.05 9.24 16.65
N SER A 142 -4.05 8.51 17.12
CA SER A 142 -3.92 7.77 18.39
C SER A 142 -2.85 6.66 18.37
N TYR A 143 -2.49 6.17 17.18
CA TYR A 143 -1.42 5.18 17.02
C TYR A 143 -0.01 5.82 17.02
N TYR A 144 0.09 7.14 16.80
CA TYR A 144 1.40 7.80 16.63
C TYR A 144 2.27 7.72 17.88
N ALA A 145 1.70 8.00 19.04
CA ALA A 145 2.46 8.06 20.30
C ALA A 145 3.21 6.76 20.58
N ASP A 146 2.54 5.63 20.43
CA ASP A 146 3.15 4.33 20.67
C ASP A 146 4.22 3.99 19.63
N LEU A 147 3.96 4.26 18.35
CA LEU A 147 4.91 3.97 17.28
C LEU A 147 6.15 4.86 17.37
N VAL A 148 5.99 6.17 17.59
CA VAL A 148 7.09 7.15 17.74
C VAL A 148 7.95 6.82 18.96
N ARG A 149 7.34 6.40 20.07
CA ARG A 149 8.03 5.97 21.29
C ARG A 149 9.04 4.86 21.03
N TYR A 150 8.78 3.97 20.09
CA TYR A 150 9.67 2.87 19.72
C TYR A 150 10.58 3.17 18.53
N GLY A 151 10.61 4.42 18.05
CA GLY A 151 11.52 4.88 17.00
C GLY A 151 10.97 4.84 15.58
N VAL A 152 9.68 4.51 15.38
CA VAL A 152 9.02 4.68 14.09
C VAL A 152 8.84 6.18 13.83
N ARG A 153 9.25 6.65 12.65
CA ARG A 153 9.13 8.06 12.27
C ARG A 153 7.85 8.26 11.47
N ILE A 154 7.00 9.15 11.91
CA ILE A 154 5.72 9.44 11.26
C ILE A 154 5.78 10.84 10.64
N TYR A 155 5.25 10.97 9.44
CA TYR A 155 5.19 12.20 8.69
C TYR A 155 3.74 12.51 8.29
N GLU A 156 3.34 13.76 8.39
CA GLU A 156 2.06 14.24 7.86
C GLU A 156 2.32 15.04 6.57
N TYR A 157 1.72 14.60 5.46
CA TYR A 157 1.87 15.25 4.15
C TYR A 157 1.15 16.59 4.13
N THR A 158 1.89 17.69 4.30
CA THR A 158 1.34 19.02 4.53
C THR A 158 0.55 19.63 3.35
N PRO A 159 0.85 19.32 2.07
CA PRO A 159 0.08 19.88 0.98
C PRO A 159 -1.38 19.40 0.90
N GLY A 160 -1.70 18.26 1.55
CA GLY A 160 -3.06 17.75 1.48
C GLY A 160 -3.23 16.31 1.90
N PHE A 161 -4.00 15.58 1.07
CA PHE A 161 -4.40 14.21 1.31
C PHE A 161 -3.52 13.23 0.53
N ILE A 162 -2.59 12.55 1.23
CA ILE A 162 -1.86 11.44 0.63
C ILE A 162 -2.75 10.19 0.59
N HIS A 163 -3.15 9.79 -0.62
CA HIS A 163 -3.98 8.62 -0.85
C HIS A 163 -3.19 7.42 -1.41
N ALA A 164 -1.92 7.61 -1.74
CA ALA A 164 -1.01 6.57 -2.18
C ALA A 164 -0.90 5.45 -1.13
N LYS A 165 -0.92 4.19 -1.59
CA LYS A 165 -0.60 3.00 -0.78
C LYS A 165 0.59 2.35 -1.44
N GLN A 166 1.77 2.78 -1.00
CA GLN A 166 3.04 2.28 -1.51
C GLN A 166 3.99 1.98 -0.37
N TRP A 167 4.80 0.97 -0.60
CA TRP A 167 5.83 0.49 0.31
C TRP A 167 7.14 0.36 -0.45
N VAL A 168 8.24 0.66 0.21
CA VAL A 168 9.59 0.33 -0.28
C VAL A 168 10.47 -0.12 0.87
N SER A 169 11.22 -1.19 0.66
CA SER A 169 12.16 -1.74 1.64
C SER A 169 13.49 -2.10 0.99
N ASP A 170 14.58 -1.67 1.62
CA ASP A 170 15.96 -2.09 1.35
C ASP A 170 16.42 -2.01 -0.12
N GLY A 171 15.78 -1.17 -0.93
CA GLY A 171 16.13 -0.98 -2.35
C GLY A 171 15.79 -2.16 -3.26
N GLU A 172 15.02 -3.12 -2.80
CA GLU A 172 14.69 -4.33 -3.56
C GLU A 172 13.21 -4.66 -3.59
N VAL A 173 12.49 -4.38 -2.51
CA VAL A 173 11.07 -4.71 -2.37
C VAL A 173 10.21 -3.47 -2.48
N SER A 174 9.13 -3.56 -3.25
CA SER A 174 8.11 -2.53 -3.35
C SER A 174 6.72 -3.13 -3.38
N VAL A 175 5.75 -2.41 -2.86
CA VAL A 175 4.32 -2.72 -3.03
C VAL A 175 3.60 -1.45 -3.46
N VAL A 176 2.73 -1.55 -4.45
CA VAL A 176 1.80 -0.49 -4.85
C VAL A 176 0.44 -1.11 -5.12
N GLY A 177 -0.60 -0.50 -4.57
CA GLY A 177 -1.95 -1.01 -4.76
C GLY A 177 -3.03 -0.16 -4.11
N THR A 178 -4.14 -0.80 -3.80
CA THR A 178 -5.33 -0.15 -3.24
C THR A 178 -5.46 -0.33 -1.71
N ILE A 179 -4.66 -1.19 -1.11
CA ILE A 179 -4.81 -1.71 0.25
C ILE A 179 -4.25 -0.73 1.28
N ASN A 180 -5.11 -0.07 2.04
CA ASN A 180 -4.72 0.79 3.16
C ASN A 180 -4.24 -0.04 4.36
N MET A 181 -3.53 0.61 5.27
CA MET A 181 -3.24 0.06 6.59
C MET A 181 -4.41 0.31 7.55
N ASP A 182 -5.58 -0.21 7.22
CA ASP A 182 -6.77 -0.16 8.06
C ASP A 182 -7.58 -1.46 8.00
N PHE A 183 -8.37 -1.69 9.05
CA PHE A 183 -9.21 -2.89 9.19
C PHE A 183 -10.15 -3.13 8.02
N ARG A 184 -10.69 -2.05 7.45
CA ARG A 184 -11.65 -2.15 6.36
C ARG A 184 -11.00 -2.65 5.09
N SER A 185 -9.84 -2.11 4.74
CA SER A 185 -9.07 -2.56 3.57
C SER A 185 -8.51 -3.96 3.74
N LEU A 186 -8.01 -4.29 4.94
CA LEU A 186 -7.37 -5.59 5.18
C LEU A 186 -8.35 -6.77 5.27
N TYR A 187 -9.63 -6.53 5.64
CA TYR A 187 -10.53 -7.65 5.96
C TYR A 187 -11.92 -7.58 5.34
N LEU A 188 -12.37 -6.42 4.88
CA LEU A 188 -13.78 -6.19 4.53
C LEU A 188 -14.01 -5.74 3.09
N HIS A 189 -12.94 -5.50 2.33
CA HIS A 189 -13.01 -5.01 0.96
C HIS A 189 -12.37 -5.97 -0.03
N PHE A 190 -12.79 -5.84 -1.28
CA PHE A 190 -12.00 -6.30 -2.42
C PHE A 190 -10.89 -5.30 -2.66
N GLU A 191 -9.66 -5.70 -2.45
CA GLU A 191 -8.48 -4.88 -2.62
C GLU A 191 -7.43 -5.65 -3.43
N ASN A 192 -6.53 -4.95 -4.10
CA ASN A 192 -5.42 -5.58 -4.80
C ASN A 192 -4.13 -4.75 -4.70
N ALA A 193 -3.02 -5.43 -4.85
CA ALA A 193 -1.72 -4.80 -4.95
C ALA A 193 -0.76 -5.64 -5.80
N ALA A 194 0.33 -5.02 -6.22
CA ALA A 194 1.46 -5.70 -6.83
C ALA A 194 2.66 -5.64 -5.87
N TYR A 195 3.15 -6.80 -5.46
CA TYR A 195 4.46 -6.95 -4.83
C TYR A 195 5.50 -7.04 -5.93
N VAL A 196 6.50 -6.18 -5.89
CA VAL A 196 7.60 -6.13 -6.86
C VAL A 196 8.90 -6.37 -6.12
N TYR A 197 9.64 -7.39 -6.54
CA TYR A 197 11.03 -7.58 -6.15
C TYR A 197 11.93 -7.15 -7.31
N GLY A 198 12.66 -6.05 -7.14
CA GLY A 198 13.52 -5.50 -8.18
C GLY A 198 13.98 -4.07 -7.87
N LYS A 199 15.26 -3.82 -8.14
CA LYS A 199 15.96 -2.58 -7.77
C LYS A 199 15.45 -1.35 -8.52
N GLU A 200 15.05 -1.52 -9.78
CA GLU A 200 14.61 -0.41 -10.63
C GLU A 200 13.31 0.21 -10.09
N THR A 201 12.27 -0.61 -9.90
CA THR A 201 11.01 -0.13 -9.32
C THR A 201 11.19 0.37 -7.89
N ALA A 202 12.02 -0.30 -7.09
CA ALA A 202 12.32 0.16 -5.73
C ALA A 202 13.00 1.53 -5.72
N ALA A 203 13.91 1.80 -6.67
CA ALA A 203 14.55 3.11 -6.80
C ALA A 203 13.57 4.21 -7.20
N ASP A 204 12.65 3.94 -8.12
CA ASP A 204 11.63 4.90 -8.54
C ASP A 204 10.70 5.27 -7.38
N ILE A 205 10.24 4.27 -6.63
CA ILE A 205 9.38 4.49 -5.46
C ILE A 205 10.14 5.19 -4.34
N LEU A 206 11.40 4.84 -4.11
CA LEU A 206 12.25 5.53 -3.13
C LEU A 206 12.44 7.02 -3.48
N ASN A 207 12.63 7.34 -4.76
CA ASN A 207 12.72 8.73 -5.22
C ASN A 207 11.40 9.49 -4.98
N ASP A 208 10.25 8.83 -5.19
CA ASP A 208 8.95 9.42 -4.85
C ASP A 208 8.82 9.68 -3.34
N PHE A 209 9.27 8.74 -2.48
CA PHE A 209 9.32 8.96 -1.04
C PHE A 209 10.17 10.16 -0.64
N TYR A 210 11.34 10.35 -1.25
CA TYR A 210 12.16 11.54 -0.96
C TYR A 210 11.44 12.85 -1.33
N ASN A 211 10.66 12.86 -2.39
CA ASN A 211 9.82 14.00 -2.76
C ASN A 211 8.69 14.22 -1.74
N ILE A 212 8.05 13.14 -1.28
CA ILE A 212 7.01 13.17 -0.26
C ILE A 212 7.56 13.70 1.06
N PHE A 213 8.69 13.19 1.56
CA PHE A 213 9.29 13.64 2.83
C PHE A 213 9.64 15.13 2.84
N ARG A 214 10.14 15.67 1.72
CA ARG A 214 10.43 17.12 1.60
C ARG A 214 9.18 18.00 1.72
N ARG A 215 8.01 17.43 1.54
CA ARG A 215 6.70 18.08 1.58
C ARG A 215 5.86 17.63 2.77
N SER A 216 6.48 17.02 3.76
CA SER A 216 5.81 16.49 4.94
C SER A 216 6.48 17.02 6.20
N GLU A 217 5.72 17.16 7.27
CA GLU A 217 6.23 17.49 8.59
C GLU A 217 6.37 16.21 9.43
N GLU A 218 7.51 16.06 10.09
CA GLU A 218 7.73 14.95 11.00
C GLU A 218 6.99 15.17 12.32
N VAL A 219 6.23 14.18 12.72
CA VAL A 219 5.51 14.16 14.00
C VAL A 219 6.51 13.89 15.12
N THR A 220 6.59 14.82 16.08
CA THR A 220 7.45 14.68 17.25
C THR A 220 6.62 14.42 18.53
N ASP A 221 7.25 13.92 19.59
CA ASP A 221 6.58 13.70 20.90
C ASP A 221 5.81 14.93 21.39
N LYS A 222 6.30 16.14 21.08
CA LYS A 222 5.64 17.40 21.44
C LYS A 222 4.35 17.66 20.64
N SER A 223 4.25 17.14 19.41
CA SER A 223 3.06 17.31 18.57
C SER A 223 1.99 16.25 18.84
N VAL A 224 2.33 15.21 19.59
CA VAL A 224 1.41 14.10 19.96
C VAL A 224 0.84 14.30 21.37
N SER A 225 1.27 15.33 22.12
CA SER A 225 0.68 15.62 23.43
C SER A 225 -0.81 15.94 23.29
N TYR A 226 -1.62 15.18 24.02
CA TYR A 226 -3.10 15.24 24.10
C TYR A 226 -3.63 16.59 24.52
#